data_be7eb65c8e52b33166f8d69c0efbe42c
#
_entry.id   be7eb65c8e52b33166f8d69c0efbe42c
#
_cell.length_a   1.000
_cell.length_b   1.000
_cell.length_c   1.000
_cell.angle_alpha   90.00
_cell.angle_beta   90.00
_cell.angle_gamma   90.00
#
_symmetry.space_group_name_H-M   'P 1'
#
loop_
_entity.id
_entity.type
_entity.pdbx_description
1 polymer ?
#
loop_
_entity_poly.entity_id
_entity_poly.type
_entity_poly.pdbx_seq_one_letter_code
_entity_poly.pdbx_strand_id
1 'polypeptide(L)'
;MSRVVVTGGAGKAGRAVVAELVAHGFDVASVDLVRSAALECDQLVADLTDYGETVESLRGADLVVHLAAIPAPGLRPDELTFRVNTASTYNVFSAAPLVGLRRVVWASSETVLGLPFEREQPAYAPIDEEHPLYPEFSYALSKVISEEMARQFSRWTGIPFVGLRFSNVMEPHDYERFPGFWDDPQLRRWNLWGYVDARDVAQACRLALESDLPGADAFIVAAADTVMNRSSAGLLAEVYPEVELRGELGEFETLLAIGKARRLLGYEPAFSWREHLA
;
A
#
# COMPACT_ATOMS: atom_id res chain seq x y z
N MET A 1 -15.36 -16.53 13.88
CA MET A 1 -15.04 -15.17 13.41
C MET A 1 -13.53 -15.06 13.53
N SER A 2 -12.81 -14.70 12.47
CA SER A 2 -11.35 -14.56 12.55
C SER A 2 -11.01 -13.23 13.19
N ARG A 3 -10.04 -13.26 14.13
CA ARG A 3 -9.52 -12.04 14.76
C ARG A 3 -8.40 -11.44 13.92
N VAL A 4 -8.55 -10.17 13.54
CA VAL A 4 -7.57 -9.41 12.74
C VAL A 4 -7.01 -8.26 13.54
N VAL A 5 -5.70 -8.15 13.61
CA VAL A 5 -5.04 -6.96 14.12
C VAL A 5 -4.65 -6.06 12.95
N VAL A 6 -5.08 -4.80 13.00
CA VAL A 6 -4.68 -3.75 12.05
C VAL A 6 -3.69 -2.82 12.73
N THR A 7 -2.42 -2.88 12.34
CA THR A 7 -1.43 -1.92 12.85
C THR A 7 -1.42 -0.65 12.01
N GLY A 8 -1.16 0.50 12.63
CA GLY A 8 -1.31 1.79 11.94
C GLY A 8 -2.79 2.16 11.72
N GLY A 9 -3.69 1.64 12.58
CA GLY A 9 -5.13 1.79 12.40
C GLY A 9 -5.65 3.21 12.55
N ALA A 10 -4.95 4.10 13.25
CA ALA A 10 -5.32 5.51 13.35
C ALA A 10 -4.98 6.32 12.08
N GLY A 11 -4.15 5.78 11.17
CA GLY A 11 -3.79 6.41 9.91
C GLY A 11 -4.93 6.44 8.88
N LYS A 12 -4.72 7.16 7.76
CA LYS A 12 -5.69 7.30 6.66
C LYS A 12 -6.15 5.93 6.12
N ALA A 13 -5.23 5.10 5.68
CA ALA A 13 -5.54 3.74 5.21
C ALA A 13 -6.08 2.85 6.33
N GLY A 14 -5.50 2.94 7.54
CA GLY A 14 -5.87 2.11 8.67
C GLY A 14 -7.34 2.26 9.09
N ARG A 15 -7.84 3.49 9.15
CA ARG A 15 -9.26 3.75 9.45
C ARG A 15 -10.20 3.09 8.46
N ALA A 16 -9.88 3.20 7.17
CA ALA A 16 -10.69 2.58 6.12
C ALA A 16 -10.63 1.04 6.21
N VAL A 17 -9.45 0.47 6.45
CA VAL A 17 -9.27 -0.98 6.61
C VAL A 17 -10.04 -1.50 7.83
N VAL A 18 -9.98 -0.84 8.98
CA VAL A 18 -10.76 -1.23 10.16
C VAL A 18 -12.25 -1.22 9.84
N ALA A 19 -12.76 -0.15 9.21
CA ALA A 19 -14.18 -0.05 8.86
C ALA A 19 -14.62 -1.15 7.89
N GLU A 20 -13.83 -1.43 6.85
CA GLU A 20 -14.08 -2.49 5.85
C GLU A 20 -14.14 -3.87 6.51
N LEU A 21 -13.15 -4.19 7.36
CA LEU A 21 -13.08 -5.50 8.00
C LEU A 21 -14.21 -5.72 9.01
N VAL A 22 -14.58 -4.70 9.79
CA VAL A 22 -15.74 -4.75 10.69
C VAL A 22 -17.03 -4.95 9.90
N ALA A 23 -17.23 -4.23 8.80
CA ALA A 23 -18.40 -4.37 7.93
C ALA A 23 -18.53 -5.77 7.31
N HIS A 24 -17.40 -6.48 7.12
CA HIS A 24 -17.35 -7.85 6.59
C HIS A 24 -17.25 -8.92 7.69
N GLY A 25 -17.54 -8.56 8.95
CA GLY A 25 -17.74 -9.53 10.04
C GLY A 25 -16.44 -10.08 10.65
N PHE A 26 -15.32 -9.39 10.54
CA PHE A 26 -14.10 -9.74 11.29
C PHE A 26 -14.16 -9.18 12.72
N ASP A 27 -13.53 -9.88 13.65
CA ASP A 27 -13.20 -9.33 14.99
C ASP A 27 -11.91 -8.50 14.86
N VAL A 28 -12.01 -7.18 14.94
CA VAL A 28 -10.90 -6.27 14.62
C VAL A 28 -10.36 -5.60 15.87
N ALA A 29 -9.04 -5.61 16.03
CA ALA A 29 -8.32 -4.77 16.98
C ALA A 29 -7.33 -3.85 16.20
N SER A 30 -7.26 -2.60 16.60
CA SER A 30 -6.34 -1.60 16.06
C SER A 30 -5.13 -1.42 16.98
N VAL A 31 -3.93 -1.33 16.41
CA VAL A 31 -2.68 -1.03 17.11
C VAL A 31 -2.03 0.18 16.46
N ASP A 32 -1.74 1.21 17.26
CA ASP A 32 -1.08 2.43 16.79
C ASP A 32 -0.32 3.10 17.95
N LEU A 33 0.47 4.12 17.68
CA LEU A 33 1.09 4.98 18.69
C LEU A 33 0.07 5.91 19.38
N VAL A 34 -1.11 6.07 18.78
CA VAL A 34 -2.20 6.90 19.29
C VAL A 34 -3.55 6.22 19.14
N ARG A 35 -4.51 6.58 19.97
CA ARG A 35 -5.91 6.20 19.77
C ARG A 35 -6.59 7.13 18.78
N SER A 36 -7.55 6.61 18.03
CA SER A 36 -8.41 7.38 17.13
C SER A 36 -9.87 7.29 17.57
N ALA A 37 -10.51 8.44 17.77
CA ALA A 37 -11.94 8.49 18.09
C ALA A 37 -12.85 8.05 16.93
N ALA A 38 -12.29 7.94 15.72
CA ALA A 38 -13.01 7.47 14.53
C ALA A 38 -13.10 5.94 14.42
N LEU A 39 -12.49 5.17 15.34
CA LEU A 39 -12.47 3.71 15.30
C LEU A 39 -13.43 3.13 16.33
N GLU A 40 -14.34 2.28 15.87
CA GLU A 40 -15.31 1.53 16.71
C GLU A 40 -14.84 0.08 16.93
N CYS A 41 -13.59 -0.10 17.34
CA CYS A 41 -13.01 -1.41 17.64
C CYS A 41 -12.08 -1.31 18.86
N ASP A 42 -11.61 -2.45 19.37
CA ASP A 42 -10.56 -2.48 20.38
C ASP A 42 -9.31 -1.76 19.89
N GLN A 43 -8.73 -0.91 20.75
CA GLN A 43 -7.54 -0.14 20.41
C GLN A 43 -6.44 -0.34 21.45
N LEU A 44 -5.27 -0.74 20.98
CA LEU A 44 -4.04 -0.81 21.77
C LEU A 44 -3.08 0.29 21.34
N VAL A 45 -2.42 0.91 22.32
CA VAL A 45 -1.32 1.85 22.07
C VAL A 45 -0.02 1.09 22.28
N ALA A 46 0.79 0.97 21.22
CA ALA A 46 2.05 0.24 21.25
C ALA A 46 3.07 0.78 20.24
N ASP A 47 4.34 0.75 20.63
CA ASP A 47 5.46 1.01 19.71
C ASP A 47 5.96 -0.30 19.11
N LEU A 48 5.67 -0.52 17.84
CA LEU A 48 6.08 -1.74 17.13
C LEU A 48 7.59 -1.83 16.85
N THR A 49 8.37 -0.82 17.20
CA THR A 49 9.84 -0.93 17.22
C THR A 49 10.32 -1.69 18.48
N ASP A 50 9.46 -1.82 19.50
CA ASP A 50 9.67 -2.73 20.63
C ASP A 50 9.07 -4.11 20.31
N TYR A 51 9.92 -5.16 20.40
CA TYR A 51 9.50 -6.51 20.07
C TYR A 51 8.48 -7.09 21.07
N GLY A 52 8.63 -6.77 22.36
CA GLY A 52 7.71 -7.24 23.41
C GLY A 52 6.32 -6.65 23.23
N GLU A 53 6.23 -5.34 22.99
CA GLU A 53 4.96 -4.66 22.67
C GLU A 53 4.34 -5.20 21.39
N THR A 54 5.15 -5.50 20.36
CA THR A 54 4.68 -6.10 19.11
C THR A 54 4.05 -7.48 19.36
N VAL A 55 4.73 -8.37 20.08
CA VAL A 55 4.21 -9.72 20.40
C VAL A 55 2.91 -9.63 21.18
N GLU A 56 2.87 -8.77 22.23
CA GLU A 56 1.66 -8.59 23.03
C GLU A 56 0.49 -8.04 22.21
N SER A 57 0.75 -7.09 21.31
CA SER A 57 -0.26 -6.50 20.43
C SER A 57 -0.88 -7.50 19.45
N LEU A 58 -0.14 -8.53 19.06
CA LEU A 58 -0.59 -9.55 18.11
C LEU A 58 -1.15 -10.81 18.80
N ARG A 59 -1.11 -10.88 20.14
CA ARG A 59 -1.56 -12.05 20.88
C ARG A 59 -3.03 -12.36 20.63
N GLY A 60 -3.31 -13.60 20.25
CA GLY A 60 -4.65 -14.09 19.98
C GLY A 60 -5.23 -13.66 18.62
N ALA A 61 -4.44 -12.99 17.78
CA ALA A 61 -4.84 -12.73 16.40
C ALA A 61 -4.68 -13.97 15.52
N ASP A 62 -5.58 -14.15 14.58
CA ASP A 62 -5.47 -15.12 13.49
C ASP A 62 -4.72 -14.54 12.30
N LEU A 63 -4.89 -13.24 12.05
CA LEU A 63 -4.47 -12.52 10.85
C LEU A 63 -3.95 -11.13 11.25
N VAL A 64 -3.08 -10.56 10.43
CA VAL A 64 -2.62 -9.17 10.62
C VAL A 64 -2.65 -8.40 9.30
N VAL A 65 -3.09 -7.12 9.37
CA VAL A 65 -2.85 -6.11 8.35
C VAL A 65 -1.87 -5.09 8.91
N HIS A 66 -0.62 -5.14 8.45
CA HIS A 66 0.45 -4.28 8.95
C HIS A 66 0.60 -3.02 8.07
N LEU A 67 0.04 -1.90 8.56
CA LEU A 67 0.10 -0.59 7.89
C LEU A 67 0.96 0.43 8.66
N ALA A 68 1.36 0.12 9.89
CA ALA A 68 2.15 1.01 10.73
C ALA A 68 3.51 1.30 10.08
N ALA A 69 3.76 2.58 9.79
CA ALA A 69 5.00 3.06 9.21
C ALA A 69 5.07 4.60 9.33
N ILE A 70 6.24 5.17 9.18
CA ILE A 70 6.39 6.57 8.72
C ILE A 70 6.05 6.55 7.22
N PRO A 71 4.93 7.14 6.76
CA PRO A 71 4.27 6.74 5.51
C PRO A 71 4.83 7.42 4.25
N ALA A 72 5.79 8.35 4.39
CA ALA A 72 6.34 9.09 3.25
C ALA A 72 7.73 9.66 3.57
N PRO A 73 8.53 9.97 2.53
CA PRO A 73 9.79 10.70 2.70
C PRO A 73 9.56 12.12 3.22
N GLY A 74 10.57 12.71 3.86
CA GLY A 74 10.54 14.10 4.32
C GLY A 74 9.73 14.38 5.59
N LEU A 75 8.91 13.43 6.09
CA LEU A 75 8.17 13.59 7.34
C LEU A 75 9.06 13.46 8.58
N ARG A 76 10.12 12.70 8.47
CA ARG A 76 11.14 12.48 9.49
C ARG A 76 12.52 12.38 8.83
N PRO A 77 13.61 12.48 9.59
CA PRO A 77 14.96 12.20 9.06
C PRO A 77 15.01 10.81 8.39
N ASP A 78 15.77 10.70 7.33
CA ASP A 78 15.85 9.48 6.49
C ASP A 78 16.29 8.24 7.29
N GLU A 79 17.30 8.38 8.16
CA GLU A 79 17.75 7.29 9.03
C GLU A 79 16.62 6.80 9.93
N LEU A 80 15.89 7.73 10.55
CA LEU A 80 14.78 7.40 11.43
C LEU A 80 13.65 6.71 10.67
N THR A 81 13.30 7.21 9.47
CA THR A 81 12.29 6.59 8.61
C THR A 81 12.68 5.16 8.25
N PHE A 82 13.90 4.96 7.80
CA PHE A 82 14.41 3.64 7.45
C PHE A 82 14.40 2.70 8.65
N ARG A 83 14.97 3.11 9.78
CA ARG A 83 15.10 2.31 10.98
C ARG A 83 13.74 1.93 11.59
N VAL A 84 12.83 2.89 11.73
CA VAL A 84 11.50 2.63 12.28
C VAL A 84 10.72 1.68 11.40
N ASN A 85 10.68 1.93 10.08
CA ASN A 85 9.90 1.12 9.16
C ASN A 85 10.45 -0.31 9.04
N THR A 86 11.77 -0.49 8.98
CA THR A 86 12.37 -1.83 8.91
C THR A 86 12.25 -2.58 10.23
N ALA A 87 12.46 -1.92 11.38
CA ALA A 87 12.37 -2.55 12.69
C ALA A 87 10.93 -2.99 13.00
N SER A 88 9.94 -2.12 12.81
CA SER A 88 8.54 -2.45 13.06
C SER A 88 8.04 -3.59 12.15
N THR A 89 8.39 -3.56 10.86
CA THR A 89 8.04 -4.63 9.93
C THR A 89 8.72 -5.95 10.30
N TYR A 90 10.02 -5.93 10.63
CA TYR A 90 10.73 -7.10 11.09
C TYR A 90 10.08 -7.70 12.35
N ASN A 91 9.74 -6.88 13.32
CA ASN A 91 9.13 -7.31 14.58
C ASN A 91 7.77 -7.99 14.34
N VAL A 92 6.90 -7.40 13.50
CA VAL A 92 5.61 -8.01 13.14
C VAL A 92 5.81 -9.34 12.42
N PHE A 93 6.72 -9.41 11.44
CA PHE A 93 6.98 -10.65 10.68
C PHE A 93 7.59 -11.73 11.57
N SER A 94 8.50 -11.36 12.46
CA SER A 94 9.14 -12.26 13.43
C SER A 94 8.16 -12.77 14.50
N ALA A 95 7.22 -11.94 14.93
CA ALA A 95 6.18 -12.32 15.89
C ALA A 95 5.12 -13.25 15.27
N ALA A 96 4.89 -13.17 13.94
CA ALA A 96 3.83 -13.91 13.27
C ALA A 96 3.81 -15.44 13.59
N PRO A 97 4.91 -16.20 13.46
CA PRO A 97 4.93 -17.60 13.82
C PRO A 97 4.81 -17.85 15.33
N LEU A 98 5.32 -16.92 16.15
CA LEU A 98 5.28 -17.06 17.61
C LEU A 98 3.85 -16.98 18.16
N VAL A 99 3.02 -16.07 17.60
CA VAL A 99 1.63 -15.92 18.02
C VAL A 99 0.64 -16.76 17.20
N GLY A 100 1.12 -17.48 16.19
CA GLY A 100 0.32 -18.41 15.39
C GLY A 100 -0.51 -17.75 14.29
N LEU A 101 -0.06 -16.61 13.72
CA LEU A 101 -0.76 -15.99 12.59
C LEU A 101 -0.81 -16.94 11.39
N ARG A 102 -1.95 -16.96 10.73
CA ARG A 102 -2.17 -17.76 9.53
C ARG A 102 -1.83 -17.02 8.24
N ARG A 103 -1.80 -15.70 8.26
CA ARG A 103 -1.47 -14.82 7.11
C ARG A 103 -1.05 -13.44 7.60
N VAL A 104 -0.15 -12.83 6.84
CA VAL A 104 0.29 -11.44 7.00
C VAL A 104 -0.01 -10.69 5.71
N VAL A 105 -0.85 -9.65 5.78
CA VAL A 105 -1.00 -8.62 4.75
C VAL A 105 -0.26 -7.38 5.21
N TRP A 106 0.49 -6.71 4.33
CA TRP A 106 1.28 -5.57 4.76
C TRP A 106 1.44 -4.51 3.67
N ALA A 107 1.65 -3.25 4.10
CA ALA A 107 1.82 -2.13 3.19
C ALA A 107 3.24 -2.08 2.63
N SER A 108 3.41 -2.42 1.35
CA SER A 108 4.51 -1.96 0.52
C SER A 108 4.16 -0.60 -0.09
N SER A 109 4.80 -0.19 -1.16
CA SER A 109 4.59 1.12 -1.79
C SER A 109 4.94 1.07 -3.28
N GLU A 110 4.25 1.87 -4.09
CA GLU A 110 4.63 2.13 -5.48
C GLU A 110 6.08 2.63 -5.62
N THR A 111 6.60 3.28 -4.57
CA THR A 111 7.95 3.85 -4.58
C THR A 111 9.08 2.83 -4.70
N VAL A 112 8.81 1.54 -4.46
CA VAL A 112 9.80 0.48 -4.70
C VAL A 112 10.15 0.33 -6.17
N LEU A 113 9.24 0.76 -7.07
CA LEU A 113 9.38 0.65 -8.53
C LEU A 113 10.20 1.80 -9.16
N GLY A 114 10.69 2.75 -8.36
CA GLY A 114 11.49 3.87 -8.84
C GLY A 114 10.83 5.24 -8.74
N LEU A 115 9.55 5.29 -8.37
CA LEU A 115 8.87 6.57 -8.17
C LEU A 115 9.58 7.37 -7.05
N PRO A 116 9.91 8.66 -7.27
CA PRO A 116 9.43 9.59 -8.29
C PRO A 116 10.19 9.63 -9.63
N PHE A 117 11.05 8.68 -9.96
CA PHE A 117 11.83 8.64 -11.20
C PHE A 117 12.72 9.89 -11.41
N GLU A 118 13.41 10.31 -10.37
CA GLU A 118 14.32 11.48 -10.43
C GLU A 118 15.66 11.14 -11.09
N ARG A 119 16.15 9.91 -10.86
CA ARG A 119 17.45 9.44 -11.38
C ARG A 119 17.30 8.56 -12.61
N GLU A 120 16.28 7.70 -12.58
CA GLU A 120 15.99 6.77 -13.66
C GLU A 120 14.57 7.03 -14.18
N GLN A 121 14.34 6.85 -15.48
CA GLN A 121 12.99 6.88 -16.03
C GLN A 121 12.32 5.51 -15.85
N PRO A 122 10.97 5.44 -15.94
CA PRO A 122 10.30 4.14 -16.03
C PRO A 122 10.88 3.33 -17.20
N ALA A 123 11.16 2.05 -16.97
CA ALA A 123 11.66 1.18 -18.03
C ALA A 123 10.60 0.97 -19.14
N TYR A 124 9.34 1.07 -18.78
CA TYR A 124 8.15 1.00 -19.63
C TYR A 124 6.91 1.49 -18.88
N ALA A 125 5.81 1.70 -19.58
CA ALA A 125 4.50 2.01 -18.98
C ALA A 125 3.38 1.26 -19.71
N PRO A 126 2.28 0.87 -19.02
CA PRO A 126 2.09 0.91 -17.57
C PRO A 126 3.13 0.05 -16.85
N ILE A 127 3.60 0.52 -15.68
CA ILE A 127 4.53 -0.26 -14.86
C ILE A 127 3.76 -1.33 -14.08
N ASP A 128 4.28 -2.55 -14.05
CA ASP A 128 3.73 -3.70 -13.34
C ASP A 128 4.70 -4.23 -12.27
N GLU A 129 4.38 -5.37 -11.68
CA GLU A 129 5.19 -5.96 -10.62
C GLU A 129 6.55 -6.51 -11.10
N GLU A 130 6.71 -6.72 -12.42
CA GLU A 130 7.97 -7.18 -13.04
C GLU A 130 8.94 -6.01 -13.32
N HIS A 131 8.46 -4.76 -13.18
CA HIS A 131 9.32 -3.58 -13.31
C HIS A 131 10.47 -3.67 -12.28
N PRO A 132 11.72 -3.33 -12.68
CA PRO A 132 12.85 -3.32 -11.76
C PRO A 132 12.60 -2.48 -10.51
N LEU A 133 13.18 -2.91 -9.38
CA LEU A 133 13.10 -2.17 -8.12
C LEU A 133 14.20 -1.10 -8.08
N TYR A 134 13.82 0.17 -8.12
CA TYR A 134 14.74 1.32 -8.11
C TYR A 134 14.45 2.24 -6.91
N PRO A 135 14.67 1.82 -5.65
CA PRO A 135 14.40 2.68 -4.49
C PRO A 135 15.31 3.92 -4.51
N GLU A 136 14.74 5.10 -4.63
CA GLU A 136 15.52 6.35 -4.75
C GLU A 136 15.78 7.05 -3.41
N PHE A 137 15.12 6.64 -2.33
CA PHE A 137 15.23 7.23 -0.98
C PHE A 137 14.95 6.22 0.13
N SER A 138 15.26 6.61 1.37
CA SER A 138 15.26 5.71 2.53
C SER A 138 13.91 5.03 2.82
N TYR A 139 12.78 5.73 2.59
CA TYR A 139 11.45 5.14 2.70
C TYR A 139 11.25 4.01 1.68
N ALA A 140 11.54 4.27 0.39
CA ALA A 140 11.43 3.26 -0.67
C ALA A 140 12.35 2.06 -0.40
N LEU A 141 13.60 2.32 0.03
CA LEU A 141 14.54 1.26 0.40
C LEU A 141 14.02 0.42 1.56
N SER A 142 13.40 1.03 2.58
CA SER A 142 12.79 0.29 3.69
C SER A 142 11.70 -0.67 3.20
N LYS A 143 10.91 -0.27 2.18
CA LYS A 143 9.87 -1.11 1.59
C LYS A 143 10.44 -2.24 0.73
N VAL A 144 11.50 -2.01 -0.05
CA VAL A 144 12.21 -3.07 -0.80
C VAL A 144 12.77 -4.13 0.16
N ILE A 145 13.40 -3.70 1.26
CA ILE A 145 13.92 -4.63 2.27
C ILE A 145 12.78 -5.40 2.94
N SER A 146 11.64 -4.75 3.18
CA SER A 146 10.46 -5.42 3.73
C SER A 146 9.89 -6.49 2.79
N GLU A 147 9.92 -6.28 1.47
CA GLU A 147 9.54 -7.31 0.49
C GLU A 147 10.49 -8.52 0.54
N GLU A 148 11.79 -8.27 0.69
CA GLU A 148 12.76 -9.38 0.85
C GLU A 148 12.55 -10.10 2.19
N MET A 149 12.33 -9.38 3.29
CA MET A 149 11.98 -9.99 4.58
C MET A 149 10.74 -10.88 4.45
N ALA A 150 9.68 -10.43 3.79
CA ALA A 150 8.46 -11.21 3.58
C ALA A 150 8.75 -12.53 2.86
N ARG A 151 9.59 -12.52 1.80
CA ARG A 151 10.01 -13.73 1.08
C ARG A 151 10.72 -14.71 2.01
N GLN A 152 11.67 -14.23 2.83
CA GLN A 152 12.42 -15.10 3.71
C GLN A 152 11.57 -15.62 4.87
N PHE A 153 10.76 -14.77 5.52
CA PHE A 153 9.87 -15.21 6.59
C PHE A 153 8.84 -16.23 6.10
N SER A 154 8.26 -16.02 4.93
CA SER A 154 7.35 -16.99 4.34
C SER A 154 8.04 -18.34 4.08
N ARG A 155 9.26 -18.32 3.53
CA ARG A 155 10.07 -19.53 3.30
C ARG A 155 10.41 -20.26 4.61
N TRP A 156 10.70 -19.54 5.69
CA TRP A 156 11.07 -20.13 6.98
C TRP A 156 9.88 -20.69 7.75
N THR A 157 8.73 -20.05 7.64
CA THR A 157 7.58 -20.31 8.51
C THR A 157 6.42 -21.00 7.81
N GLY A 158 6.37 -20.95 6.48
CA GLY A 158 5.22 -21.41 5.69
C GLY A 158 4.02 -20.47 5.74
N ILE A 159 4.07 -19.37 6.50
CA ILE A 159 3.00 -18.38 6.56
C ILE A 159 2.96 -17.59 5.25
N PRO A 160 1.79 -17.39 4.63
CA PRO A 160 1.67 -16.51 3.47
C PRO A 160 1.81 -15.03 3.84
N PHE A 161 2.59 -14.29 3.03
CA PHE A 161 2.81 -12.85 3.15
C PHE A 161 2.36 -12.14 1.88
N VAL A 162 1.36 -11.26 1.96
CA VAL A 162 0.83 -10.51 0.83
C VAL A 162 1.17 -9.03 0.98
N GLY A 163 2.10 -8.56 0.17
CA GLY A 163 2.49 -7.15 0.11
C GLY A 163 1.59 -6.36 -0.83
N LEU A 164 1.15 -5.18 -0.42
CA LEU A 164 0.35 -4.29 -1.24
C LEU A 164 1.13 -3.01 -1.52
N ARG A 165 1.56 -2.84 -2.78
CA ARG A 165 2.26 -1.64 -3.26
C ARG A 165 1.25 -0.54 -3.51
N PHE A 166 0.84 0.14 -2.44
CA PHE A 166 -0.13 1.22 -2.56
C PHE A 166 0.42 2.40 -3.35
N SER A 167 -0.41 2.91 -4.26
CA SER A 167 -0.26 4.23 -4.81
C SER A 167 -0.59 5.30 -3.76
N ASN A 168 -0.54 6.58 -4.13
CA ASN A 168 -0.79 7.69 -3.21
C ASN A 168 -2.22 7.63 -2.65
N VAL A 169 -2.37 7.27 -1.37
CA VAL A 169 -3.67 7.04 -0.72
C VAL A 169 -4.41 8.35 -0.50
N MET A 170 -5.64 8.42 -1.02
CA MET A 170 -6.55 9.56 -0.97
C MET A 170 -7.83 9.23 -0.20
N GLU A 171 -8.41 10.25 0.44
CA GLU A 171 -9.77 10.26 0.95
C GLU A 171 -10.62 11.19 0.07
N PRO A 172 -11.96 11.13 0.08
CA PRO A 172 -12.80 11.92 -0.82
C PRO A 172 -12.50 13.42 -0.84
N HIS A 173 -12.16 14.02 0.31
CA HIS A 173 -11.81 15.44 0.41
C HIS A 173 -10.47 15.80 -0.27
N ASP A 174 -9.57 14.82 -0.50
CA ASP A 174 -8.31 15.06 -1.21
C ASP A 174 -8.54 15.29 -2.72
N TYR A 175 -9.67 14.82 -3.28
CA TYR A 175 -10.00 14.98 -4.70
C TYR A 175 -10.19 16.44 -5.11
N GLU A 176 -10.60 17.31 -4.19
CA GLU A 176 -10.75 18.76 -4.42
C GLU A 176 -9.44 19.43 -4.88
N ARG A 177 -8.29 18.77 -4.66
CA ARG A 177 -6.98 19.27 -5.11
C ARG A 177 -6.65 18.92 -6.55
N PHE A 178 -7.33 17.92 -7.16
CA PHE A 178 -6.95 17.40 -8.46
C PHE A 178 -7.06 18.41 -9.59
N PRO A 179 -8.09 19.29 -9.65
CA PRO A 179 -8.14 20.34 -10.65
C PRO A 179 -6.89 21.24 -10.69
N GLY A 180 -6.23 21.41 -9.55
CA GLY A 180 -4.98 22.20 -9.47
C GLY A 180 -3.77 21.55 -10.17
N PHE A 181 -3.87 20.30 -10.62
CA PHE A 181 -2.79 19.58 -11.33
C PHE A 181 -2.98 19.57 -12.86
N TRP A 182 -4.19 19.86 -13.35
CA TRP A 182 -4.57 19.56 -14.73
C TRP A 182 -3.83 20.39 -15.79
N ASP A 183 -3.46 21.61 -15.46
CA ASP A 183 -2.75 22.53 -16.37
C ASP A 183 -1.24 22.22 -16.47
N ASP A 184 -0.68 21.51 -15.48
CA ASP A 184 0.75 21.19 -15.45
C ASP A 184 0.99 19.73 -15.07
N PRO A 185 1.25 18.84 -16.05
CA PRO A 185 1.48 17.42 -15.79
C PRO A 185 2.75 17.15 -14.97
N GLN A 186 3.68 18.12 -14.88
CA GLN A 186 4.91 17.96 -14.09
C GLN A 186 4.62 17.89 -12.57
N LEU A 187 3.52 18.49 -12.10
CA LEU A 187 3.16 18.51 -10.68
C LEU A 187 2.91 17.13 -10.10
N ARG A 188 2.43 16.19 -10.91
CA ARG A 188 2.09 14.82 -10.48
C ARG A 188 2.82 13.73 -11.26
N ARG A 189 3.84 14.08 -12.05
CA ARG A 189 4.66 13.10 -12.77
C ARG A 189 5.37 12.12 -11.84
N TRP A 190 5.65 12.54 -10.61
CA TRP A 190 6.44 11.80 -9.63
C TRP A 190 5.85 10.43 -9.25
N ASN A 191 4.56 10.21 -9.50
CA ASN A 191 3.93 8.92 -9.29
C ASN A 191 3.08 8.48 -10.51
N LEU A 192 3.49 8.89 -11.72
CA LEU A 192 2.79 8.61 -12.97
C LEU A 192 1.30 8.99 -12.91
N TRP A 193 1.01 10.10 -12.22
CA TRP A 193 -0.35 10.63 -11.98
C TRP A 193 -1.29 9.65 -11.27
N GLY A 194 -0.74 8.61 -10.62
CA GLY A 194 -1.51 7.61 -9.91
C GLY A 194 -2.08 8.10 -8.58
N TYR A 195 -3.07 7.39 -8.08
CA TYR A 195 -3.62 7.48 -6.74
C TYR A 195 -4.38 6.19 -6.40
N VAL A 196 -4.84 6.07 -5.17
CA VAL A 196 -5.80 5.05 -4.75
C VAL A 196 -6.71 5.63 -3.66
N ASP A 197 -8.01 5.34 -3.71
CA ASP A 197 -8.91 5.70 -2.61
C ASP A 197 -8.66 4.80 -1.39
N ALA A 198 -8.75 5.36 -0.19
CA ALA A 198 -8.54 4.61 1.05
C ALA A 198 -9.53 3.44 1.21
N ARG A 199 -10.73 3.55 0.62
CA ARG A 199 -11.75 2.48 0.62
C ARG A 199 -11.34 1.33 -0.31
N ASP A 200 -10.70 1.63 -1.46
CA ASP A 200 -10.15 0.62 -2.36
C ASP A 200 -8.88 -0.05 -1.76
N VAL A 201 -8.08 0.71 -1.01
CA VAL A 201 -7.00 0.13 -0.17
C VAL A 201 -7.57 -0.87 0.82
N ALA A 202 -8.69 -0.53 1.47
CA ALA A 202 -9.36 -1.40 2.43
C ALA A 202 -9.91 -2.67 1.78
N GLN A 203 -10.55 -2.54 0.61
CA GLN A 203 -10.98 -3.68 -0.20
C GLN A 203 -9.79 -4.60 -0.53
N ALA A 204 -8.67 -4.03 -1.01
CA ALA A 204 -7.49 -4.82 -1.35
C ALA A 204 -6.91 -5.57 -0.14
N CYS A 205 -6.88 -4.93 1.05
CA CYS A 205 -6.44 -5.57 2.29
C CYS A 205 -7.35 -6.75 2.66
N ARG A 206 -8.68 -6.58 2.59
CA ARG A 206 -9.64 -7.66 2.88
C ARG A 206 -9.47 -8.82 1.90
N LEU A 207 -9.44 -8.54 0.60
CA LEU A 207 -9.27 -9.56 -0.44
C LEU A 207 -7.94 -10.32 -0.27
N ALA A 208 -6.87 -9.63 0.11
CA ALA A 208 -5.58 -10.25 0.40
C ALA A 208 -5.63 -11.16 1.65
N LEU A 209 -6.38 -10.79 2.69
CA LEU A 209 -6.61 -11.65 3.87
C LEU A 209 -7.42 -12.92 3.51
N GLU A 210 -8.40 -12.79 2.62
CA GLU A 210 -9.31 -13.87 2.20
C GLU A 210 -8.72 -14.77 1.10
N SER A 211 -7.63 -14.34 0.44
CA SER A 211 -7.02 -15.09 -0.68
C SER A 211 -6.40 -16.40 -0.21
N ASP A 212 -6.30 -17.37 -1.13
CA ASP A 212 -5.59 -18.65 -0.91
C ASP A 212 -4.13 -18.63 -1.42
N LEU A 213 -3.58 -17.44 -1.70
CA LEU A 213 -2.23 -17.28 -2.23
C LEU A 213 -1.19 -17.83 -1.24
N PRO A 214 -0.32 -18.76 -1.68
CA PRO A 214 0.78 -19.27 -0.86
C PRO A 214 2.02 -18.37 -0.99
N GLY A 215 2.99 -18.57 -0.11
CA GLY A 215 4.30 -17.95 -0.24
C GLY A 215 4.29 -16.45 0.08
N ALA A 216 5.15 -15.71 -0.59
CA ALA A 216 5.21 -14.26 -0.47
C ALA A 216 5.12 -13.62 -1.86
N ASP A 217 4.19 -12.69 -2.02
CA ASP A 217 3.98 -11.96 -3.28
C ASP A 217 3.60 -10.51 -3.00
N ALA A 218 3.79 -9.64 -4.01
CA ALA A 218 3.45 -8.23 -3.93
C ALA A 218 2.55 -7.82 -5.11
N PHE A 219 1.65 -6.85 -4.86
CA PHE A 219 0.61 -6.41 -5.80
C PHE A 219 0.53 -4.90 -5.85
N ILE A 220 0.49 -4.32 -7.03
CA ILE A 220 0.19 -2.90 -7.22
C ILE A 220 -1.30 -2.67 -6.94
N VAL A 221 -1.57 -1.69 -6.08
CA VAL A 221 -2.92 -1.27 -5.70
C VAL A 221 -3.07 0.22 -5.98
N ALA A 222 -3.78 0.53 -7.06
CA ALA A 222 -4.06 1.88 -7.54
C ALA A 222 -5.52 2.00 -7.98
N ALA A 223 -6.01 3.23 -8.15
CA ALA A 223 -7.29 3.49 -8.83
C ALA A 223 -7.22 3.03 -10.29
N ALA A 224 -8.36 2.87 -10.95
CA ALA A 224 -8.41 2.50 -12.36
C ALA A 224 -7.96 3.64 -13.29
N ASP A 225 -7.99 4.86 -12.81
CA ASP A 225 -7.69 6.07 -13.57
C ASP A 225 -6.57 6.91 -12.93
N THR A 226 -6.20 8.01 -13.59
CA THR A 226 -5.21 8.99 -13.09
C THR A 226 -5.90 10.19 -12.45
N VAL A 227 -5.15 10.99 -11.69
CA VAL A 227 -5.63 12.28 -11.12
C VAL A 227 -5.86 13.37 -12.19
N MET A 228 -5.52 13.09 -13.45
CA MET A 228 -5.51 14.08 -14.54
C MET A 228 -6.79 13.99 -15.38
N ASN A 229 -7.22 15.12 -15.94
CA ASN A 229 -8.31 15.21 -16.91
C ASN A 229 -7.86 15.04 -18.37
N ARG A 230 -6.65 14.60 -18.61
CA ARG A 230 -5.99 14.40 -19.90
C ARG A 230 -5.73 12.91 -20.11
N SER A 231 -5.62 12.49 -21.38
CA SER A 231 -5.34 11.09 -21.71
C SER A 231 -3.98 10.63 -21.15
N SER A 232 -3.95 9.43 -20.60
CA SER A 232 -2.74 8.84 -20.00
C SER A 232 -1.63 8.66 -21.02
N ALA A 233 -1.96 8.24 -22.27
CA ALA A 233 -1.00 8.16 -23.36
C ALA A 233 -0.42 9.53 -23.73
N GLY A 234 -1.25 10.60 -23.73
CA GLY A 234 -0.80 11.96 -23.99
C GLY A 234 0.14 12.48 -22.90
N LEU A 235 -0.17 12.20 -21.63
CA LEU A 235 0.69 12.54 -20.50
C LEU A 235 2.05 11.84 -20.58
N LEU A 236 2.06 10.55 -20.91
CA LEU A 236 3.28 9.78 -21.07
C LEU A 236 4.15 10.32 -22.21
N ALA A 237 3.56 10.58 -23.38
CA ALA A 237 4.27 11.11 -24.54
C ALA A 237 4.87 12.52 -24.30
N GLU A 238 4.20 13.36 -23.49
CA GLU A 238 4.68 14.69 -23.17
C GLU A 238 5.81 14.68 -22.14
N VAL A 239 5.70 13.86 -21.09
CA VAL A 239 6.60 13.92 -19.94
C VAL A 239 7.73 12.90 -20.02
N TYR A 240 7.46 11.75 -20.61
CA TYR A 240 8.39 10.63 -20.76
C TYR A 240 8.41 10.10 -22.21
N PRO A 241 8.79 10.93 -23.20
CA PRO A 241 8.68 10.60 -24.64
C PRO A 241 9.50 9.37 -25.06
N GLU A 242 10.54 9.01 -24.31
CA GLU A 242 11.41 7.87 -24.59
C GLU A 242 10.91 6.56 -23.96
N VAL A 243 9.88 6.63 -23.09
CA VAL A 243 9.37 5.46 -22.37
C VAL A 243 8.41 4.67 -23.26
N GLU A 244 8.69 3.38 -23.41
CA GLU A 244 7.86 2.46 -24.20
C GLU A 244 6.47 2.31 -23.56
N LEU A 245 5.42 2.60 -24.35
CA LEU A 245 4.05 2.25 -23.97
C LEU A 245 3.78 0.79 -24.38
N ARG A 246 3.51 -0.07 -23.40
CA ARG A 246 3.24 -1.50 -23.60
C ARG A 246 1.75 -1.79 -23.55
N GLY A 247 1.27 -2.47 -24.58
CA GLY A 247 -0.13 -2.88 -24.69
C GLY A 247 -1.08 -1.75 -25.07
N GLU A 248 -2.37 -2.04 -24.93
CA GLU A 248 -3.44 -1.05 -25.10
C GLU A 248 -3.72 -0.35 -23.79
N LEU A 249 -3.94 0.95 -23.83
CA LEU A 249 -4.22 1.80 -22.67
C LEU A 249 -5.53 2.54 -22.88
N GLY A 250 -6.45 2.43 -21.93
CA GLY A 250 -7.67 3.22 -21.92
C GLY A 250 -7.36 4.72 -21.79
N GLU A 251 -8.28 5.58 -22.25
CA GLU A 251 -8.04 7.04 -22.34
C GLU A 251 -7.50 7.64 -21.06
N PHE A 252 -8.06 7.26 -19.90
CA PHE A 252 -7.68 7.78 -18.59
C PHE A 252 -7.10 6.69 -17.67
N GLU A 253 -6.83 5.51 -18.21
CA GLU A 253 -6.35 4.37 -17.43
C GLU A 253 -5.04 4.69 -16.71
N THR A 254 -4.93 4.19 -15.48
CA THR A 254 -3.72 4.33 -14.67
C THR A 254 -2.49 3.75 -15.36
N LEU A 255 -1.34 4.39 -15.18
CA LEU A 255 -0.05 3.87 -15.63
C LEU A 255 0.63 2.94 -14.59
N LEU A 256 -0.10 2.59 -13.53
CA LEU A 256 0.24 1.59 -12.52
C LEU A 256 -0.60 0.34 -12.79
N ALA A 257 -0.03 -0.69 -13.38
CA ALA A 257 -0.78 -1.86 -13.85
C ALA A 257 -1.37 -2.67 -12.69
N ILE A 258 -2.69 -2.60 -12.49
CA ILE A 258 -3.41 -3.34 -11.45
C ILE A 258 -3.89 -4.73 -11.91
N GLY A 259 -3.51 -5.16 -13.08
CA GLY A 259 -3.99 -6.41 -13.71
C GLY A 259 -3.67 -7.66 -12.90
N LYS A 260 -2.53 -7.71 -12.20
CA LYS A 260 -2.17 -8.82 -11.31
C LYS A 260 -3.09 -8.87 -10.09
N ALA A 261 -3.34 -7.74 -9.45
CA ALA A 261 -4.24 -7.65 -8.30
C ALA A 261 -5.68 -8.02 -8.69
N ARG A 262 -6.16 -7.57 -9.86
CA ARG A 262 -7.46 -7.98 -10.41
C ARG A 262 -7.57 -9.49 -10.56
N ARG A 263 -6.61 -10.08 -11.23
CA ARG A 263 -6.65 -11.51 -11.58
C ARG A 263 -6.49 -12.43 -10.37
N LEU A 264 -5.62 -12.09 -9.44
CA LEU A 264 -5.24 -12.99 -8.34
C LEU A 264 -5.91 -12.69 -7.00
N LEU A 265 -6.29 -11.44 -6.75
CA LEU A 265 -7.00 -11.03 -5.54
C LEU A 265 -8.48 -10.74 -5.79
N GLY A 266 -8.90 -10.54 -7.04
CA GLY A 266 -10.24 -10.03 -7.36
C GLY A 266 -10.38 -8.54 -7.03
N TYR A 267 -9.29 -7.79 -6.99
CA TYR A 267 -9.29 -6.36 -6.73
C TYR A 267 -9.97 -5.59 -7.84
N GLU A 268 -11.01 -4.84 -7.52
CA GLU A 268 -11.71 -3.95 -8.47
C GLU A 268 -11.90 -2.58 -7.79
N PRO A 269 -11.05 -1.59 -8.13
CA PRO A 269 -11.20 -0.25 -7.57
C PRO A 269 -12.54 0.34 -7.97
N ALA A 270 -13.31 0.77 -6.98
CA ALA A 270 -14.69 1.22 -7.16
C ALA A 270 -14.84 2.74 -7.04
N PHE A 271 -13.80 3.46 -6.61
CA PHE A 271 -13.91 4.88 -6.32
C PHE A 271 -13.02 5.71 -7.24
N SER A 272 -13.66 6.60 -8.02
CA SER A 272 -12.98 7.57 -8.88
C SER A 272 -13.34 9.00 -8.46
N TRP A 273 -12.35 9.89 -8.51
CA TRP A 273 -12.57 11.31 -8.33
C TRP A 273 -13.51 11.90 -9.41
N ARG A 274 -13.57 11.25 -10.59
CA ARG A 274 -14.42 11.70 -11.70
C ARG A 274 -15.90 11.63 -11.37
N GLU A 275 -16.30 10.67 -10.53
CA GLU A 275 -17.67 10.55 -10.03
C GLU A 275 -17.95 11.53 -8.88
N HIS A 276 -16.90 11.95 -8.17
CA HIS A 276 -17.02 12.84 -7.01
C HIS A 276 -17.05 14.32 -7.39
N LEU A 277 -16.35 14.72 -8.47
CA LEU A 277 -16.25 16.11 -8.94
C LEU A 277 -17.16 16.37 -10.17
N ALA A 278 -18.00 15.41 -10.58
CA ALA A 278 -18.91 15.50 -11.72
C ALA A 278 -20.13 16.43 -11.44
#